data_d4c7664a6d3143f9ef2070447b51245d
#
_entry.id   d4c7664a6d3143f9ef2070447b51245d
#
_cell.length_a   1.000
_cell.length_b   1.000
_cell.length_c   1.000
_cell.angle_alpha   90.00
_cell.angle_beta   90.00
_cell.angle_gamma   90.00
#
_symmetry.space_group_name_H-M   'P 1'
#
loop_
_entity.id
_entity.type
_entity.pdbx_description
1 polymer ?
#
loop_
_entity_poly.entity_id
_entity_poly.type
_entity_poly.pdbx_seq_one_letter_code
_entity_poly.pdbx_strand_id
1 'polypeptide(L)'
;MKSLFVFIAISFFFFSCERTSCENAQAAIILDYTGLDGCGLVLKTQSGEVLEPTNLNDFNITPTDGMKVWVKYHEVGMMSICMVGPTVEIDCLAKR
;
A
#
# COMPACT_ATOMS: atom_id res chain seq x y z
N MET A 1 31.73 -42.85 5.32
CA MET A 1 31.47 -42.32 5.32
C MET A 1 30.93 -41.47 5.29
N LYS A 2 30.79 -41.31 5.24
CA LYS A 2 30.35 -40.49 5.25
C LYS A 2 29.67 -39.62 4.91
N SER A 3 29.51 -39.46 4.83
CA SER A 3 28.96 -38.65 4.51
C SER A 3 28.12 -38.04 4.48
N LEU A 4 27.89 -38.08 4.56
CA LEU A 4 27.10 -37.50 4.57
C LEU A 4 26.43 -36.59 4.71
N PHE A 5 26.53 -36.50 4.94
CA PHE A 5 25.99 -35.62 5.21
C PHE A 5 25.54 -34.72 4.94
N VAL A 6 25.55 -34.67 4.75
CA VAL A 6 25.27 -33.79 4.43
C VAL A 6 24.48 -33.18 4.19
N PHE A 7 24.24 -33.13 4.14
CA PHE A 7 23.57 -32.48 3.88
C PHE A 7 22.80 -31.76 3.94
N ILE A 8 22.76 -31.81 4.16
CA ILE A 8 22.04 -31.26 4.30
C ILE A 8 21.56 -30.32 4.33
N ALA A 9 21.53 -30.03 4.55
CA ALA A 9 21.09 -29.00 4.71
C ALA A 9 20.61 -28.20 4.17
N ILE A 10 20.42 -28.10 3.85
CA ILE A 10 20.12 -27.25 3.22
C ILE A 10 19.04 -26.69 3.28
N SER A 11 18.65 -26.62 3.39
CA SER A 11 17.70 -26.03 3.30
C SER A 11 17.20 -25.03 3.60
N PHE A 12 17.32 -24.76 3.65
CA PHE A 12 16.77 -23.83 3.86
C PHE A 12 16.40 -22.96 3.54
N PHE A 13 16.32 -22.66 3.34
CA PHE A 13 16.01 -21.70 3.03
C PHE A 13 15.20 -21.16 2.68
N PHE A 14 14.89 -20.97 2.59
CA PHE A 14 14.16 -20.27 2.15
C PHE A 14 13.44 -19.56 2.49
N PHE A 15 13.18 -19.26 2.60
CA PHE A 15 12.42 -18.45 2.83
C PHE A 15 11.93 -17.68 2.43
N SER A 16 11.70 -17.37 2.23
CA SER A 16 11.34 -16.52 1.83
C SER A 16 10.70 -15.75 1.83
N CYS A 17 10.37 -15.39 1.74
CA CYS A 17 9.85 -14.53 1.69
C CYS A 17 8.94 -14.04 1.31
N GLU A 18 8.32 -13.85 1.21
CA GLU A 18 7.53 -13.23 0.74
C GLU A 18 6.95 -12.31 1.04
N ARG A 19 6.77 -11.77 0.96
CA ARG A 19 6.19 -10.98 1.01
C ARG A 19 5.99 -10.18 0.53
N THR A 20 6.02 -9.78 0.47
CA THR A 20 5.66 -9.14 -0.03
C THR A 20 5.51 -8.15 -0.63
N SER A 21 5.28 -7.73 -0.81
CA SER A 21 4.58 -7.18 -1.83
C SER A 21 4.63 -5.70 -1.97
N CYS A 22 4.65 -4.88 -1.02
CA CYS A 22 4.75 -3.44 -1.18
C CYS A 22 6.16 -2.96 -0.90
N GLU A 23 7.09 -3.55 -1.57
CA GLU A 23 8.48 -3.18 -1.44
C GLU A 23 8.68 -1.72 -1.85
N ASN A 24 9.42 -0.97 -1.06
CA ASN A 24 9.68 0.45 -1.26
C ASN A 24 8.42 1.32 -1.17
N ALA A 25 7.38 0.81 -0.53
CA ALA A 25 6.18 1.57 -0.29
C ALA A 25 6.41 2.61 0.78
N GLN A 26 5.62 3.67 0.74
CA GLN A 26 5.68 4.67 1.79
C GLN A 26 4.51 4.52 2.75
N ALA A 27 4.69 5.02 3.96
CA ALA A 27 3.65 4.97 4.98
C ALA A 27 2.60 6.03 4.70
N ALA A 28 1.34 5.67 4.91
CA ALA A 28 0.25 6.61 4.75
C ALA A 28 -0.87 6.23 5.70
N ILE A 29 -1.84 7.11 5.83
CA ILE A 29 -3.04 6.87 6.64
C ILE A 29 -4.24 7.14 5.75
N ILE A 30 -5.22 6.24 5.80
CA ILE A 30 -6.49 6.44 5.12
C ILE A 30 -7.34 7.37 5.97
N LEU A 31 -7.89 8.40 5.36
CA LEU A 31 -8.76 9.35 6.04
C LEU A 31 -10.09 9.43 5.31
N ASP A 32 -11.14 9.67 6.08
CA ASP A 32 -12.49 9.76 5.54
C ASP A 32 -12.86 11.23 5.36
N TYR A 33 -12.93 11.67 4.10
CA TYR A 33 -13.30 13.04 3.75
C TYR A 33 -14.71 13.09 3.15
N THR A 34 -15.52 12.07 3.41
CA THR A 34 -16.84 11.99 2.79
C THR A 34 -17.76 13.15 3.16
N GLY A 35 -17.42 13.91 4.21
CA GLY A 35 -18.19 15.11 4.55
C GLY A 35 -17.93 16.30 3.64
N LEU A 36 -16.93 16.21 2.75
CA LEU A 36 -16.60 17.27 1.81
C LEU A 36 -17.17 16.91 0.44
N ASP A 37 -17.58 17.93 -0.31
CA ASP A 37 -18.17 17.71 -1.63
C ASP A 37 -17.24 16.91 -2.54
N GLY A 38 -17.74 15.81 -3.07
CA GLY A 38 -17.02 14.99 -4.02
C GLY A 38 -15.92 14.15 -3.43
N CYS A 39 -15.70 14.22 -2.12
CA CYS A 39 -14.63 13.47 -1.48
C CYS A 39 -15.14 12.15 -0.93
N GLY A 40 -14.22 11.21 -0.79
CA GLY A 40 -14.46 9.95 -0.11
C GLY A 40 -13.27 9.67 0.76
N LEU A 41 -12.78 8.44 0.71
CA LEU A 41 -11.56 8.09 1.43
C LEU A 41 -10.35 8.58 0.66
N VAL A 42 -9.39 9.17 1.37
CA VAL A 42 -8.16 9.68 0.78
C VAL A 42 -6.99 9.09 1.53
N LEU A 43 -5.78 9.30 0.99
CA LEU A 43 -4.55 8.86 1.63
C LEU A 43 -3.75 10.09 2.03
N LYS A 44 -3.25 10.09 3.25
CA LYS A 44 -2.32 11.15 3.69
C LYS A 44 -0.97 10.51 3.96
N THR A 45 0.04 10.97 3.23
CA THR A 45 1.39 10.42 3.37
C THR A 45 2.06 10.99 4.60
N GLN A 46 3.20 10.39 4.98
CA GLN A 46 3.97 10.87 6.12
C GLN A 46 4.45 12.30 5.93
N SER A 47 4.67 12.72 4.70
CA SER A 47 5.10 14.09 4.41
C SER A 47 3.94 15.09 4.52
N GLY A 48 2.73 14.61 4.71
CA GLY A 48 1.56 15.48 4.83
C GLY A 48 0.80 15.69 3.54
N GLU A 49 1.26 15.07 2.45
CA GLU A 49 0.57 15.17 1.17
C GLU A 49 -0.70 14.33 1.18
N VAL A 50 -1.79 14.90 0.67
CA VAL A 50 -3.06 14.19 0.58
C VAL A 50 -3.26 13.76 -0.86
N LEU A 51 -3.60 12.48 -1.05
CA LEU A 51 -3.75 11.88 -2.37
C LEU A 51 -5.20 11.42 -2.55
N GLU A 52 -5.70 11.56 -3.77
CA GLU A 52 -7.05 11.09 -4.10
C GLU A 52 -6.93 9.81 -4.91
N PRO A 53 -7.11 8.62 -4.30
CA PRO A 53 -6.95 7.36 -5.03
C PRO A 53 -8.15 7.04 -5.89
N THR A 54 -7.90 6.44 -7.05
CA THR A 54 -8.97 6.03 -7.97
C THR A 54 -9.40 4.59 -7.74
N ASN A 55 -8.57 3.77 -7.09
CA ASN A 55 -8.79 2.33 -7.02
C ASN A 55 -8.59 1.76 -5.61
N LEU A 56 -8.92 2.54 -4.58
CA LEU A 56 -8.68 2.13 -3.19
C LEU A 56 -9.37 0.81 -2.84
N ASN A 57 -10.50 0.54 -3.44
CA ASN A 57 -11.29 -0.65 -3.13
C ASN A 57 -10.86 -1.90 -3.88
N ASP A 58 -9.81 -1.79 -4.71
CA ASP A 58 -9.35 -2.93 -5.51
C ASP A 58 -8.43 -3.87 -4.75
N PHE A 59 -8.15 -3.57 -3.49
CA PHE A 59 -7.17 -4.32 -2.71
C PHE A 59 -7.85 -5.13 -1.63
N ASN A 60 -7.14 -6.10 -1.12
CA ASN A 60 -7.70 -7.10 -0.23
C ASN A 60 -7.77 -6.62 1.22
N ILE A 61 -8.18 -5.37 1.38
CA ILE A 61 -8.41 -4.78 2.70
C ILE A 61 -9.73 -4.00 2.63
N THR A 62 -10.29 -3.72 3.80
CA THR A 62 -11.48 -2.87 3.91
C THR A 62 -11.01 -1.51 4.42
N PRO A 63 -10.89 -0.51 3.53
CA PRO A 63 -10.34 0.78 3.96
C PRO A 63 -11.27 1.48 4.94
N THR A 64 -10.70 1.98 6.02
CA THR A 64 -11.44 2.72 7.03
C THR A 64 -10.64 3.93 7.47
N ASP A 65 -11.35 4.93 8.02
CA ASP A 65 -10.73 6.14 8.53
C ASP A 65 -9.70 5.80 9.60
N GLY A 66 -8.52 6.37 9.47
CA GLY A 66 -7.44 6.17 10.43
C GLY A 66 -6.60 4.92 10.20
N MET A 67 -6.91 4.15 9.19
CA MET A 67 -6.17 2.92 8.92
C MET A 67 -4.77 3.26 8.40
N LYS A 68 -3.76 2.66 9.02
CA LYS A 68 -2.37 2.86 8.61
C LYS A 68 -2.01 1.83 7.56
N VAL A 69 -1.39 2.28 6.48
CA VAL A 69 -1.08 1.43 5.34
C VAL A 69 0.30 1.73 4.79
N TRP A 70 0.82 0.77 4.03
CA TRP A 70 1.94 0.97 3.11
C TRP A 70 1.35 1.14 1.73
N VAL A 71 1.83 2.12 0.97
CA VAL A 71 1.26 2.39 -0.34
C VAL A 71 2.34 2.72 -1.35
N LYS A 72 2.17 2.18 -2.55
CA LYS A 72 2.89 2.62 -3.75
C LYS A 72 1.85 3.09 -4.74
N TYR A 73 2.15 4.18 -5.41
CA TYR A 73 1.18 4.79 -6.32
C TYR A 73 1.90 5.60 -7.37
N HIS A 74 1.15 5.98 -8.39
CA HIS A 74 1.62 6.95 -9.39
C HIS A 74 0.47 7.90 -9.70
N GLU A 75 0.83 9.12 -10.11
CA GLU A 75 -0.17 10.11 -10.49
C GLU A 75 -0.72 9.79 -11.86
N VAL A 76 -2.01 10.06 -12.06
CA VAL A 76 -2.67 9.68 -13.30
C VAL A 76 -3.17 10.87 -14.11
N GLY A 77 -2.90 12.09 -13.67
CA GLY A 77 -3.25 13.26 -14.45
C GLY A 77 -4.73 13.49 -14.68
N MET A 78 -5.57 12.85 -13.88
CA MET A 78 -7.01 13.05 -13.94
C MET A 78 -7.40 14.25 -13.10
N MET A 79 -8.53 14.87 -13.47
CA MET A 79 -9.05 15.95 -12.67
C MET A 79 -9.55 15.42 -11.34
N SER A 80 -9.13 16.07 -10.25
CA SER A 80 -9.53 15.69 -8.92
C SER A 80 -10.94 16.21 -8.63
N ILE A 81 -11.83 15.34 -8.19
CA ILE A 81 -13.16 15.73 -7.79
C ILE A 81 -13.10 16.39 -6.42
N CYS A 82 -12.32 15.81 -5.54
CA CYS A 82 -12.17 16.28 -4.17
C CYS A 82 -11.28 17.51 -4.05
N MET A 83 -10.29 17.61 -4.93
CA MET A 83 -9.37 18.75 -5.01
C MET A 83 -8.53 18.95 -3.76
N VAL A 84 -8.22 17.87 -3.06
CA VAL A 84 -7.35 17.94 -1.88
C VAL A 84 -5.90 17.63 -2.23
N GLY A 85 -5.65 17.10 -3.41
CA GLY A 85 -4.31 16.74 -3.85
C GLY A 85 -4.37 16.01 -5.18
N PRO A 86 -3.25 15.44 -5.62
CA PRO A 86 -3.21 14.77 -6.91
C PRO A 86 -4.06 13.49 -6.90
N THR A 87 -4.62 13.18 -8.07
CA THR A 87 -5.31 11.92 -8.28
C THR A 87 -4.28 10.86 -8.61
N VAL A 88 -4.36 9.73 -7.94
CA VAL A 88 -3.36 8.67 -8.07
C VAL A 88 -4.03 7.33 -8.29
N GLU A 89 -3.28 6.44 -8.93
CA GLU A 89 -3.65 5.04 -8.99
C GLU A 89 -2.71 4.29 -8.09
N ILE A 90 -3.27 3.44 -7.23
CA ILE A 90 -2.47 2.68 -6.27
C ILE A 90 -1.93 1.44 -6.97
N ASP A 91 -0.63 1.22 -6.85
CA ASP A 91 0.04 0.05 -7.40
C ASP A 91 0.15 -1.08 -6.39
N CYS A 92 0.23 -0.74 -5.11
CA CYS A 92 0.34 -1.72 -4.03
C CYS A 92 -0.18 -1.10 -2.75
N LEU A 93 -0.95 -1.84 -1.98
CA LEU A 93 -1.53 -1.37 -0.74
C LEU A 93 -1.54 -2.51 0.27
N ALA A 94 -1.01 -2.25 1.46
CA ALA A 94 -0.98 -3.24 2.53
C ALA A 94 -1.18 -2.56 3.87
N LYS A 95 -1.82 -3.24 4.80
CA LYS A 95 -1.99 -2.71 6.16
C LYS A 95 -0.65 -2.68 6.88
N ARG A 96 -0.48 -1.68 7.72
CA ARG A 96 0.68 -1.59 8.63
C ARG A 96 0.35 -2.09 10.00
#